data_3fdc4845eabe7b3886b9b48ada2997a3
#
_entry.id   3fdc4845eabe7b3886b9b48ada2997a3
#
_cell.length_a   1.000
_cell.length_b   1.000
_cell.length_c   1.000
_cell.angle_alpha   90.00
_cell.angle_beta   90.00
_cell.angle_gamma   90.00
#
_symmetry.space_group_name_H-M   'P 1'
#
loop_
_entity.id
_entity.type
_entity.pdbx_description
1 polymer ?
#
loop_
_entity_poly.entity_id
_entity_poly.type
_entity_poly.pdbx_seq_one_letter_code
_entity_poly.pdbx_strand_id
1 'polypeptide(L)'
;MIAKFDSALVPYVIEQTPRGERSYDIYSRLLNDRIIFLGEEINSVSANLVVAQLLHLESQDAEKDISLYINSPGGEVYSGLAILDTMNFIKPQVSTICVGMAASMAAVLLSAGAKGKRFCLPHSKVMIHQPSGGAQGQQTEIEIVAEEIKKTRRELNQILSDASGQPIEKVQADTERDNYLTAAEALDYGLIDRIVTSRGLAAKDA
;
A
#
# COMPACT_ATOMS: atom_id res chain seq x y z
N MET A 1 -22.73 18.51 17.19
CA MET A 1 -21.38 18.95 17.59
C MET A 1 -20.50 17.70 17.53
N ILE A 2 -19.85 17.46 16.38
CA ILE A 2 -18.99 16.27 16.18
C ILE A 2 -17.62 16.68 16.75
N ALA A 3 -17.19 16.01 17.82
CA ALA A 3 -15.86 16.20 18.38
C ALA A 3 -14.84 15.89 17.27
N LYS A 4 -14.05 16.89 16.87
CA LYS A 4 -12.80 16.67 16.14
C LYS A 4 -11.94 15.81 17.06
N PHE A 5 -11.64 14.58 16.64
CA PHE A 5 -10.58 13.82 17.27
C PHE A 5 -9.30 14.61 17.02
N ASP A 6 -8.71 15.10 18.11
CA ASP A 6 -7.39 15.69 18.10
C ASP A 6 -6.42 14.71 17.45
N SER A 7 -5.54 15.24 16.60
CA SER A 7 -4.45 14.48 15.98
C SER A 7 -3.77 13.64 17.07
N ALA A 8 -3.72 12.32 16.86
CA ALA A 8 -3.04 11.42 17.78
C ALA A 8 -1.65 11.98 18.09
N LEU A 9 -1.31 12.11 19.37
CA LEU A 9 0.00 12.58 19.81
C LEU A 9 1.04 11.59 19.27
N VAL A 10 1.82 12.03 18.28
CA VAL A 10 2.94 11.24 17.77
C VAL A 10 4.05 11.24 18.81
N PRO A 11 4.44 10.08 19.38
CA PRO A 11 5.47 10.04 20.41
C PRO A 11 6.84 10.40 19.84
N TYR A 12 7.65 11.05 20.67
CA TYR A 12 9.05 11.34 20.36
C TYR A 12 9.97 10.32 21.04
N VAL A 13 11.03 9.95 20.35
CA VAL A 13 12.13 9.11 20.83
C VAL A 13 13.42 9.93 20.87
N ILE A 14 14.24 9.72 21.91
CA ILE A 14 15.54 10.39 22.07
C ILE A 14 16.61 9.35 21.85
N GLU A 15 17.51 9.60 20.90
CA GLU A 15 18.69 8.78 20.64
C GLU A 15 19.95 9.48 21.14
N GLN A 16 20.79 8.72 21.87
CA GLN A 16 22.12 9.13 22.24
C GLN A 16 23.06 8.89 21.06
N THR A 17 23.68 9.94 20.56
CA THR A 17 24.69 9.84 19.48
C THR A 17 26.04 10.36 20.00
N PRO A 18 27.16 10.02 19.33
CA PRO A 18 28.47 10.59 19.67
C PRO A 18 28.53 12.14 19.60
N ARG A 19 27.54 12.76 18.96
CA ARG A 19 27.42 14.23 18.81
C ARG A 19 26.37 14.85 19.73
N GLY A 20 25.82 14.07 20.70
CA GLY A 20 24.78 14.50 21.63
C GLY A 20 23.44 13.82 21.38
N GLU A 21 22.42 14.28 22.10
CA GLU A 21 21.06 13.77 21.99
C GLU A 21 20.37 14.29 20.72
N ARG A 22 19.62 13.40 20.05
CA ARG A 22 18.74 13.76 18.94
C ARG A 22 17.33 13.27 19.24
N SER A 23 16.35 14.16 19.08
CA SER A 23 14.94 13.84 19.21
C SER A 23 14.33 13.63 17.82
N TYR A 24 13.57 12.54 17.66
CA TYR A 24 12.81 12.21 16.45
C TYR A 24 11.37 11.90 16.85
N ASP A 25 10.38 12.27 16.03
CA ASP A 25 9.11 11.60 16.11
C ASP A 25 9.26 10.14 15.66
N ILE A 26 8.32 9.27 16.06
CA ILE A 26 8.45 7.83 15.83
C ILE A 26 8.48 7.48 14.32
N TYR A 27 7.76 8.19 13.46
CA TYR A 27 7.75 7.92 12.03
C TYR A 27 9.07 8.35 11.37
N SER A 28 9.60 9.50 11.73
CA SER A 28 10.93 9.95 11.28
C SER A 28 12.03 9.00 11.75
N ARG A 29 11.89 8.42 12.94
CA ARG A 29 12.82 7.42 13.43
C ARG A 29 12.76 6.11 12.63
N LEU A 30 11.54 5.63 12.34
CA LEU A 30 11.33 4.45 11.50
C LEU A 30 11.84 4.67 10.05
N LEU A 31 11.68 5.87 9.52
CA LEU A 31 12.17 6.22 8.18
C LEU A 31 13.70 6.07 8.08
N ASN A 32 14.46 6.38 9.16
CA ASN A 32 15.91 6.13 9.18
C ASN A 32 16.25 4.64 9.05
N ASP A 33 15.34 3.74 9.46
CA ASP A 33 15.46 2.30 9.27
C ASP A 33 14.82 1.83 7.94
N ARG A 34 14.54 2.76 7.02
CA ARG A 34 13.93 2.53 5.71
C ARG A 34 12.52 1.94 5.78
N ILE A 35 11.77 2.29 6.85
CA ILE A 35 10.40 1.86 7.09
C ILE A 35 9.46 3.03 6.83
N ILE A 36 8.53 2.84 5.89
CA ILE A 36 7.42 3.75 5.61
C ILE A 36 6.13 3.12 6.15
N PHE A 37 5.25 3.94 6.72
CA PHE A 37 3.98 3.49 7.25
C PHE A 37 2.82 4.16 6.52
N LEU A 38 2.01 3.37 5.81
CA LEU A 38 0.73 3.78 5.23
C LEU A 38 -0.40 3.26 6.14
N GLY A 39 -0.75 4.07 7.16
CA GLY A 39 -1.68 3.69 8.24
C GLY A 39 -3.03 4.40 8.17
N GLU A 40 -3.40 4.99 7.04
CA GLU A 40 -4.61 5.79 6.88
C GLU A 40 -5.23 5.60 5.48
N GLU A 41 -6.33 6.32 5.22
CA GLU A 41 -6.93 6.39 3.89
C GLU A 41 -5.96 7.01 2.86
N ILE A 42 -5.93 6.44 1.67
CA ILE A 42 -5.14 6.95 0.55
C ILE A 42 -5.84 8.17 -0.05
N ASN A 43 -5.19 9.30 0.02
CA ASN A 43 -5.61 10.57 -0.59
C ASN A 43 -4.38 11.32 -1.12
N SER A 44 -4.58 12.47 -1.72
CA SER A 44 -3.48 13.24 -2.31
C SER A 44 -2.38 13.62 -1.30
N VAL A 45 -2.73 13.84 -0.03
CA VAL A 45 -1.76 14.22 1.04
C VAL A 45 -0.95 13.01 1.46
N SER A 46 -1.62 11.92 1.86
CA SER A 46 -0.94 10.69 2.29
C SER A 46 -0.08 10.09 1.17
N ALA A 47 -0.56 10.11 -0.08
CA ALA A 47 0.19 9.63 -1.23
C ALA A 47 1.46 10.45 -1.48
N ASN A 48 1.37 11.79 -1.48
CA ASN A 48 2.54 12.66 -1.65
C ASN A 48 3.58 12.46 -0.55
N LEU A 49 3.16 12.18 0.70
CA LEU A 49 4.07 11.87 1.78
C LEU A 49 4.80 10.54 1.55
N VAL A 50 4.11 9.50 1.12
CA VAL A 50 4.74 8.20 0.79
C VAL A 50 5.69 8.35 -0.40
N VAL A 51 5.29 9.03 -1.47
CA VAL A 51 6.13 9.32 -2.65
C VAL A 51 7.41 10.07 -2.24
N ALA A 52 7.29 11.12 -1.43
CA ALA A 52 8.44 11.89 -0.96
C ALA A 52 9.40 11.03 -0.12
N GLN A 53 8.87 10.15 0.75
CA GLN A 53 9.67 9.23 1.55
C GLN A 53 10.38 8.19 0.68
N LEU A 54 9.73 7.62 -0.34
CA LEU A 54 10.35 6.68 -1.29
C LEU A 54 11.52 7.33 -2.03
N LEU A 55 11.33 8.52 -2.59
CA LEU A 55 12.37 9.28 -3.30
C LEU A 55 13.53 9.68 -2.37
N HIS A 56 13.22 10.08 -1.13
CA HIS A 56 14.22 10.40 -0.12
C HIS A 56 15.08 9.18 0.21
N LEU A 57 14.47 8.02 0.45
CA LEU A 57 15.19 6.79 0.77
C LEU A 57 16.05 6.29 -0.40
N GLU A 58 15.57 6.41 -1.64
CA GLU A 58 16.38 6.13 -2.83
C GLU A 58 17.62 7.03 -2.87
N SER A 59 17.45 8.33 -2.62
CA SER A 59 18.57 9.28 -2.64
C SER A 59 19.63 9.01 -1.57
N GLN A 60 19.26 8.37 -0.47
CA GLN A 60 20.18 7.98 0.60
C GLN A 60 20.98 6.72 0.27
N ASP A 61 20.32 5.70 -0.24
CA ASP A 61 20.93 4.42 -0.62
C ASP A 61 20.03 3.70 -1.63
N ALA A 62 20.44 3.68 -2.88
CA ALA A 62 19.65 3.09 -3.97
C ALA A 62 19.72 1.55 -4.03
N GLU A 63 20.58 0.91 -3.22
CA GLU A 63 20.75 -0.56 -3.26
C GLU A 63 19.99 -1.28 -2.14
N LYS A 64 19.63 -0.56 -1.08
CA LYS A 64 18.92 -1.17 0.05
C LYS A 64 17.41 -1.11 -0.12
N ASP A 65 16.76 -2.20 0.22
CA ASP A 65 15.30 -2.32 0.21
C ASP A 65 14.60 -1.27 1.08
N ILE A 66 13.38 -0.97 0.73
CA ILE A 66 12.46 -0.13 1.50
C ILE A 66 11.31 -1.03 1.98
N SER A 67 10.89 -0.88 3.23
CA SER A 67 9.77 -1.62 3.82
C SER A 67 8.54 -0.71 3.93
N LEU A 68 7.48 -1.01 3.17
CA LEU A 68 6.19 -0.32 3.23
C LEU A 68 5.20 -1.13 4.06
N TYR A 69 4.93 -0.66 5.29
CA TYR A 69 3.91 -1.23 6.17
C TYR A 69 2.54 -0.63 5.84
N ILE A 70 1.56 -1.49 5.62
CA ILE A 70 0.23 -1.10 5.14
C ILE A 70 -0.84 -1.52 6.15
N ASN A 71 -1.60 -0.54 6.66
CA ASN A 71 -2.82 -0.72 7.41
C ASN A 71 -3.84 0.33 6.95
N SER A 72 -4.45 0.11 5.80
CA SER A 72 -5.23 1.11 5.09
C SER A 72 -6.51 0.52 4.49
N PRO A 73 -7.64 1.24 4.56
CA PRO A 73 -8.88 0.87 3.87
C PRO A 73 -8.82 1.10 2.35
N GLY A 74 -7.72 1.64 1.81
CA GLY A 74 -7.62 2.12 0.44
C GLY A 74 -7.97 3.60 0.32
N GLY A 75 -8.54 4.03 -0.80
CA GLY A 75 -8.91 5.43 -1.05
C GLY A 75 -8.82 5.81 -2.52
N GLU A 76 -8.37 7.02 -2.81
CA GLU A 76 -8.30 7.58 -4.16
C GLU A 76 -7.38 6.79 -5.08
N VAL A 77 -7.93 6.35 -6.22
CA VAL A 77 -7.20 5.49 -7.18
C VAL A 77 -5.97 6.20 -7.73
N TYR A 78 -6.09 7.43 -8.24
CA TYR A 78 -4.93 8.14 -8.82
C TYR A 78 -3.84 8.45 -7.79
N SER A 79 -4.22 8.75 -6.55
CA SER A 79 -3.28 8.90 -5.45
C SER A 79 -2.53 7.59 -5.15
N GLY A 80 -3.23 6.47 -5.19
CA GLY A 80 -2.61 5.16 -5.03
C GLY A 80 -1.74 4.76 -6.22
N LEU A 81 -2.15 5.05 -7.46
CA LEU A 81 -1.33 4.82 -8.65
C LEU A 81 -0.03 5.65 -8.62
N ALA A 82 -0.06 6.88 -8.08
CA ALA A 82 1.15 7.67 -7.88
C ALA A 82 2.17 6.99 -6.95
N ILE A 83 1.69 6.34 -5.87
CA ILE A 83 2.55 5.54 -5.00
C ILE A 83 3.10 4.33 -5.76
N LEU A 84 2.22 3.58 -6.44
CA LEU A 84 2.57 2.38 -7.20
C LEU A 84 3.63 2.67 -8.27
N ASP A 85 3.41 3.71 -9.06
CA ASP A 85 4.35 4.11 -10.10
C ASP A 85 5.70 4.52 -9.51
N THR A 86 5.69 5.21 -8.36
CA THR A 86 6.92 5.57 -7.65
C THR A 86 7.65 4.33 -7.13
N MET A 87 6.93 3.34 -6.56
CA MET A 87 7.52 2.07 -6.14
C MET A 87 8.22 1.34 -7.30
N ASN A 88 7.64 1.41 -8.50
CA ASN A 88 8.21 0.80 -9.71
C ASN A 88 9.31 1.64 -10.36
N PHE A 89 9.30 2.96 -10.16
CA PHE A 89 10.25 3.91 -10.77
C PHE A 89 11.58 3.93 -10.05
N ILE A 90 11.58 3.85 -8.71
CA ILE A 90 12.80 3.89 -7.90
C ILE A 90 13.62 2.61 -8.03
N LYS A 91 14.94 2.71 -7.84
CA LYS A 91 15.86 1.57 -7.91
C LYS A 91 15.74 0.58 -6.74
N PRO A 92 15.56 1.02 -5.47
CA PRO A 92 15.34 0.11 -4.34
C PRO A 92 14.13 -0.78 -4.54
N GLN A 93 14.22 -2.05 -4.15
CA GLN A 93 13.05 -2.90 -4.08
C GLN A 93 12.17 -2.50 -2.90
N VAL A 94 10.86 -2.45 -3.12
CA VAL A 94 9.89 -2.15 -2.07
C VAL A 94 9.25 -3.44 -1.58
N SER A 95 9.57 -3.79 -0.34
CA SER A 95 8.89 -4.87 0.40
C SER A 95 7.59 -4.33 0.98
N THR A 96 6.48 -5.04 0.83
CA THR A 96 5.17 -4.65 1.33
C THR A 96 4.71 -5.58 2.45
N ILE A 97 4.21 -5.03 3.55
CA ILE A 97 3.80 -5.78 4.72
C ILE A 97 2.41 -5.32 5.18
N CYS A 98 1.40 -6.18 5.06
CA CYS A 98 0.06 -5.90 5.59
C CYS A 98 0.01 -6.15 7.09
N VAL A 99 -0.38 -5.11 7.84
CA VAL A 99 -0.61 -5.14 9.29
C VAL A 99 -2.04 -4.71 9.56
N GLY A 100 -2.91 -5.63 9.97
CA GLY A 100 -4.33 -5.37 10.16
C GLY A 100 -5.12 -5.50 8.86
N MET A 101 -5.11 -4.50 7.98
CA MET A 101 -5.88 -4.55 6.74
C MET A 101 -5.18 -3.84 5.57
N ALA A 102 -5.26 -4.44 4.40
CA ALA A 102 -5.00 -3.78 3.12
C ALA A 102 -6.22 -3.97 2.22
N ALA A 103 -7.03 -2.91 2.05
CA ALA A 103 -8.26 -2.98 1.30
C ALA A 103 -8.24 -2.09 0.05
N SER A 104 -8.96 -2.48 -1.01
CA SER A 104 -9.14 -1.66 -2.21
C SER A 104 -7.78 -1.26 -2.82
N MET A 105 -7.53 0.02 -3.01
CA MET A 105 -6.26 0.52 -3.54
C MET A 105 -5.04 0.10 -2.70
N ALA A 106 -5.20 -0.07 -1.37
CA ALA A 106 -4.12 -0.56 -0.51
C ALA A 106 -3.78 -2.05 -0.78
N ALA A 107 -4.76 -2.87 -1.20
CA ALA A 107 -4.51 -4.24 -1.64
C ALA A 107 -3.71 -4.28 -2.96
N VAL A 108 -3.97 -3.34 -3.85
CA VAL A 108 -3.19 -3.15 -5.09
C VAL A 108 -1.74 -2.84 -4.75
N LEU A 109 -1.49 -1.87 -3.83
CA LEU A 109 -0.14 -1.54 -3.38
C LEU A 109 0.56 -2.72 -2.70
N LEU A 110 -0.15 -3.47 -1.85
CA LEU A 110 0.38 -4.67 -1.21
C LEU A 110 0.86 -5.68 -2.24
N SER A 111 0.03 -5.97 -3.25
CA SER A 111 0.32 -6.96 -4.29
C SER A 111 1.42 -6.52 -5.26
N ALA A 112 1.66 -5.20 -5.37
CA ALA A 112 2.67 -4.59 -6.23
C ALA A 112 4.07 -4.53 -5.60
N GLY A 113 4.26 -4.98 -4.37
CA GLY A 113 5.58 -5.15 -3.76
C GLY A 113 6.49 -6.07 -4.57
N ALA A 114 7.79 -5.97 -4.35
CA ALA A 114 8.79 -6.80 -5.02
C ALA A 114 8.47 -8.29 -4.81
N LYS A 115 8.58 -9.09 -5.89
CA LYS A 115 8.33 -10.54 -5.86
C LYS A 115 9.18 -11.22 -4.77
N GLY A 116 8.55 -12.07 -3.96
CA GLY A 116 9.17 -12.72 -2.80
C GLY A 116 9.21 -11.85 -1.54
N LYS A 117 8.81 -10.57 -1.63
CA LYS A 117 8.88 -9.57 -0.54
C LYS A 117 7.51 -8.94 -0.20
N ARG A 118 6.42 -9.65 -0.50
CA ARG A 118 5.05 -9.25 -0.17
C ARG A 118 4.53 -10.09 0.99
N PHE A 119 4.19 -9.46 2.10
CA PHE A 119 3.92 -10.15 3.36
C PHE A 119 2.58 -9.76 3.98
N CYS A 120 1.97 -10.68 4.71
CA CYS A 120 0.90 -10.41 5.67
C CYS A 120 1.26 -10.93 7.06
N LEU A 121 0.81 -10.23 8.11
CA LEU A 121 0.75 -10.81 9.45
C LEU A 121 -0.44 -11.79 9.53
N PRO A 122 -0.42 -12.78 10.45
CA PRO A 122 -1.35 -13.91 10.43
C PRO A 122 -2.84 -13.55 10.51
N HIS A 123 -3.18 -12.44 11.17
CA HIS A 123 -4.56 -11.99 11.37
C HIS A 123 -4.96 -10.85 10.42
N SER A 124 -4.08 -10.47 9.50
CA SER A 124 -4.37 -9.43 8.51
C SER A 124 -5.45 -9.87 7.52
N LYS A 125 -6.16 -8.88 6.99
CA LYS A 125 -7.16 -9.06 5.94
C LYS A 125 -6.74 -8.30 4.69
N VAL A 126 -6.98 -8.90 3.55
CA VAL A 126 -6.83 -8.25 2.24
C VAL A 126 -8.21 -8.20 1.60
N MET A 127 -8.61 -7.05 1.07
CA MET A 127 -9.90 -6.92 0.37
C MET A 127 -9.67 -6.33 -1.02
N ILE A 128 -10.19 -7.02 -2.01
CA ILE A 128 -10.18 -6.57 -3.41
C ILE A 128 -11.60 -6.32 -3.89
N HIS A 129 -11.79 -5.27 -4.66
CA HIS A 129 -13.04 -4.93 -5.31
C HIS A 129 -12.83 -3.97 -6.50
N GLN A 130 -13.88 -3.76 -7.30
CA GLN A 130 -13.86 -2.80 -8.38
C GLN A 130 -13.82 -1.34 -7.84
N PRO A 131 -13.28 -0.37 -8.62
CA PRO A 131 -13.33 1.03 -8.23
C PRO A 131 -14.78 1.52 -8.17
N SER A 132 -15.07 2.38 -7.20
CA SER A 132 -16.33 3.11 -7.10
C SER A 132 -16.15 4.54 -7.55
N GLY A 133 -17.20 5.13 -8.10
CA GLY A 133 -17.22 6.53 -8.51
C GLY A 133 -18.63 6.96 -8.86
N GLY A 134 -18.79 8.25 -9.10
CA GLY A 134 -20.07 8.82 -9.50
C GLY A 134 -19.85 10.09 -10.30
N ALA A 135 -20.87 10.47 -11.09
CA ALA A 135 -20.89 11.70 -11.85
C ALA A 135 -22.25 12.36 -11.73
N GLN A 136 -22.25 13.68 -11.80
CA GLN A 136 -23.46 14.51 -11.86
C GLN A 136 -23.20 15.61 -12.90
N GLY A 137 -24.20 15.87 -13.76
CA GLY A 137 -24.06 16.87 -14.83
C GLY A 137 -24.90 16.49 -16.04
N GLN A 138 -24.47 16.97 -17.20
CA GLN A 138 -25.11 16.64 -18.49
C GLN A 138 -24.81 15.19 -18.88
N GLN A 139 -25.69 14.57 -19.66
CA GLN A 139 -25.57 13.17 -20.09
C GLN A 139 -24.16 12.84 -20.63
N THR A 140 -23.64 13.67 -21.52
CA THR A 140 -22.29 13.45 -22.11
C THR A 140 -21.18 13.46 -21.06
N GLU A 141 -21.26 14.33 -20.05
CA GLU A 141 -20.30 14.38 -18.94
C GLU A 141 -20.36 13.11 -18.10
N ILE A 142 -21.57 12.61 -17.83
CA ILE A 142 -21.77 11.35 -17.10
C ILE A 142 -21.19 10.17 -17.88
N GLU A 143 -21.39 10.11 -19.21
CA GLU A 143 -20.82 9.08 -20.07
C GLU A 143 -19.27 9.09 -20.06
N ILE A 144 -18.66 10.27 -20.12
CA ILE A 144 -17.20 10.44 -20.06
C ILE A 144 -16.65 9.85 -18.75
N VAL A 145 -17.27 10.19 -17.62
CA VAL A 145 -16.84 9.69 -16.31
C VAL A 145 -17.07 8.18 -16.19
N ALA A 146 -18.20 7.67 -16.70
CA ALA A 146 -18.46 6.23 -16.71
C ALA A 146 -17.44 5.44 -17.53
N GLU A 147 -17.03 5.95 -18.70
CA GLU A 147 -15.98 5.33 -19.50
C GLU A 147 -14.61 5.40 -18.81
N GLU A 148 -14.30 6.46 -18.10
CA GLU A 148 -13.05 6.57 -17.32
C GLU A 148 -13.02 5.56 -16.17
N ILE A 149 -14.12 5.38 -15.42
CA ILE A 149 -14.23 4.35 -14.38
C ILE A 149 -14.02 2.95 -14.98
N LYS A 150 -14.56 2.67 -16.16
CA LYS A 150 -14.36 1.38 -16.84
C LYS A 150 -12.89 1.15 -17.24
N LYS A 151 -12.19 2.19 -17.70
CA LYS A 151 -10.74 2.11 -18.02
C LYS A 151 -9.94 1.82 -16.75
N THR A 152 -10.17 2.60 -15.70
CA THR A 152 -9.54 2.42 -14.39
C THR A 152 -9.77 1.01 -13.84
N ARG A 153 -10.99 0.49 -13.93
CA ARG A 153 -11.29 -0.89 -13.51
C ARG A 153 -10.46 -1.91 -14.27
N ARG A 154 -10.34 -1.77 -15.58
CA ARG A 154 -9.51 -2.69 -16.40
C ARG A 154 -8.04 -2.63 -16.02
N GLU A 155 -7.52 -1.43 -15.79
CA GLU A 155 -6.14 -1.19 -15.37
C GLU A 155 -5.84 -1.84 -14.02
N LEU A 156 -6.66 -1.58 -12.99
CA LEU A 156 -6.49 -2.17 -11.66
C LEU A 156 -6.61 -3.69 -11.68
N ASN A 157 -7.54 -4.25 -12.45
CA ASN A 157 -7.66 -5.69 -12.61
C ASN A 157 -6.43 -6.29 -13.31
N GLN A 158 -5.85 -5.60 -14.30
CA GLN A 158 -4.62 -6.05 -14.94
C GLN A 158 -3.45 -6.04 -13.96
N ILE A 159 -3.30 -4.98 -13.17
CA ILE A 159 -2.26 -4.90 -12.12
C ILE A 159 -2.40 -6.07 -11.14
N LEU A 160 -3.61 -6.35 -10.66
CA LEU A 160 -3.87 -7.48 -9.75
C LEU A 160 -3.61 -8.84 -10.42
N SER A 161 -3.95 -9.00 -11.69
CA SER A 161 -3.70 -10.22 -12.49
C SER A 161 -2.19 -10.46 -12.63
N ASP A 162 -1.43 -9.43 -13.02
CA ASP A 162 0.02 -9.52 -13.21
C ASP A 162 0.74 -9.80 -11.87
N ALA A 163 0.27 -9.17 -10.80
CA ALA A 163 0.84 -9.34 -9.47
C ALA A 163 0.57 -10.73 -8.88
N SER A 164 -0.67 -11.24 -9.02
CA SER A 164 -1.10 -12.50 -8.41
C SER A 164 -0.83 -13.73 -9.29
N GLY A 165 -0.70 -13.54 -10.62
CA GLY A 165 -0.65 -14.63 -11.58
C GLY A 165 -2.01 -15.28 -11.86
N GLN A 166 -3.11 -14.71 -11.36
CA GLN A 166 -4.47 -15.18 -11.66
C GLN A 166 -4.91 -14.73 -13.06
N PRO A 167 -5.70 -15.55 -13.79
CA PRO A 167 -6.31 -15.12 -15.04
C PRO A 167 -7.14 -13.85 -14.86
N ILE A 168 -7.10 -12.96 -15.86
CA ILE A 168 -7.81 -11.68 -15.80
C ILE A 168 -9.33 -11.84 -15.60
N GLU A 169 -9.92 -12.88 -16.20
CA GLU A 169 -11.34 -13.17 -16.07
C GLU A 169 -11.71 -13.54 -14.63
N LYS A 170 -10.81 -14.26 -13.94
CA LYS A 170 -10.98 -14.59 -12.51
C LYS A 170 -10.88 -13.34 -11.65
N VAL A 171 -9.88 -12.50 -11.88
CA VAL A 171 -9.74 -11.22 -11.16
C VAL A 171 -10.95 -10.33 -11.36
N GLN A 172 -11.48 -10.24 -12.60
CA GLN A 172 -12.69 -9.48 -12.91
C GLN A 172 -13.92 -9.98 -12.16
N ALA A 173 -14.08 -11.29 -12.03
CA ALA A 173 -15.18 -11.90 -11.29
C ALA A 173 -15.02 -11.67 -9.77
N ASP A 174 -13.82 -11.87 -9.25
CA ASP A 174 -13.53 -11.78 -7.82
C ASP A 174 -13.54 -10.33 -7.27
N THR A 175 -13.34 -9.33 -8.14
CA THR A 175 -13.40 -7.91 -7.80
C THR A 175 -14.77 -7.27 -8.07
N GLU A 176 -15.75 -8.04 -8.58
CA GLU A 176 -17.12 -7.50 -8.87
C GLU A 176 -17.80 -6.95 -7.63
N ARG A 177 -17.54 -7.54 -6.46
CA ARG A 177 -18.01 -7.12 -5.13
C ARG A 177 -16.84 -7.21 -4.14
N ASP A 178 -17.06 -6.69 -2.93
CA ASP A 178 -16.08 -6.78 -1.85
C ASP A 178 -15.71 -8.23 -1.59
N ASN A 179 -14.47 -8.58 -1.83
CA ASN A 179 -13.93 -9.91 -1.62
C ASN A 179 -12.85 -9.85 -0.54
N TYR A 180 -13.22 -10.28 0.66
CA TYR A 180 -12.36 -10.28 1.85
C TYR A 180 -11.59 -11.59 1.96
N LEU A 181 -10.27 -11.50 1.93
CA LEU A 181 -9.35 -12.61 2.04
C LEU A 181 -8.63 -12.59 3.38
N THR A 182 -8.52 -13.73 4.03
CA THR A 182 -7.57 -13.95 5.12
C THR A 182 -6.13 -13.91 4.59
N ALA A 183 -5.14 -13.86 5.47
CA ALA A 183 -3.74 -13.93 5.06
C ALA A 183 -3.44 -15.23 4.26
N ALA A 184 -4.03 -16.37 4.66
CA ALA A 184 -3.88 -17.65 3.96
C ALA A 184 -4.51 -17.61 2.56
N GLU A 185 -5.74 -17.12 2.44
CA GLU A 185 -6.42 -16.96 1.15
C GLU A 185 -5.71 -15.96 0.23
N ALA A 186 -5.13 -14.88 0.77
CA ALA A 186 -4.34 -13.91 0.00
C ALA A 186 -3.02 -14.52 -0.50
N LEU A 187 -2.41 -15.43 0.26
CA LEU A 187 -1.24 -16.21 -0.15
C LEU A 187 -1.60 -17.18 -1.28
N ASP A 188 -2.67 -17.95 -1.11
CA ASP A 188 -3.14 -18.91 -2.12
C ASP A 188 -3.59 -18.21 -3.41
N TYR A 189 -4.14 -17.00 -3.29
CA TYR A 189 -4.52 -16.16 -4.43
C TYR A 189 -3.29 -15.62 -5.17
N GLY A 190 -2.15 -15.45 -4.50
CA GLY A 190 -0.92 -14.89 -5.07
C GLY A 190 -0.76 -13.39 -4.87
N LEU A 191 -1.60 -12.75 -4.04
CA LEU A 191 -1.47 -11.32 -3.70
C LEU A 191 -0.29 -11.03 -2.78
N ILE A 192 0.15 -12.05 -2.03
CA ILE A 192 1.34 -12.00 -1.17
C ILE A 192 2.21 -13.23 -1.40
N ASP A 193 3.43 -13.19 -0.91
CA ASP A 193 4.40 -14.27 -1.06
C ASP A 193 4.55 -15.10 0.22
N ARG A 194 4.24 -14.52 1.40
CA ARG A 194 4.46 -15.20 2.67
C ARG A 194 3.63 -14.59 3.81
N ILE A 195 3.25 -15.45 4.77
CA ILE A 195 2.70 -15.04 6.08
C ILE A 195 3.83 -15.05 7.10
N VAL A 196 4.04 -13.92 7.81
CA VAL A 196 5.16 -13.72 8.73
C VAL A 196 4.66 -13.67 10.17
N THR A 197 5.10 -14.60 11.00
CA THR A 197 4.73 -14.69 12.42
C THR A 197 5.74 -14.02 13.35
N SER A 198 6.99 -13.85 12.89
CA SER A 198 8.04 -13.17 13.63
C SER A 198 9.05 -12.48 12.69
N ARG A 199 9.67 -11.41 13.18
CA ARG A 199 10.61 -10.60 12.38
C ARG A 199 11.88 -11.38 11.94
N GLY A 200 12.25 -12.45 12.64
CA GLY A 200 13.44 -13.26 12.32
C GLY A 200 13.25 -14.30 11.22
N LEU A 201 11.99 -14.60 10.82
CA LEU A 201 11.71 -15.58 9.77
C LEU A 201 11.75 -14.97 8.35
N ALA A 202 11.58 -13.66 8.22
CA ALA A 202 11.66 -12.97 6.94
C ALA A 202 13.09 -12.86 6.37
N ALA A 203 14.11 -13.00 7.22
CA ALA A 203 15.52 -12.78 6.86
C ALA A 203 16.33 -14.08 6.64
N LYS A 204 15.74 -15.27 6.84
CA LYS A 204 16.51 -16.54 6.80
C LYS A 204 16.48 -17.30 5.47
N ASP A 205 15.63 -16.89 4.53
CA ASP A 205 15.46 -17.58 3.24
C ASP A 205 15.62 -16.63 2.03
N ALA A 206 16.39 -15.56 2.15
CA ALA A 206 16.75 -14.65 1.06
C ALA A 206 18.19 -14.90 0.60
#